data_569cb62dbd68b4f4d118d36ea7237d92
#
_entry.id   569cb62dbd68b4f4d118d36ea7237d92
#
_cell.length_a   1.000
_cell.length_b   1.000
_cell.length_c   1.000
_cell.angle_alpha   90.00
_cell.angle_beta   90.00
_cell.angle_gamma   90.00
#
_symmetry.space_group_name_H-M   'P 1'
#
loop_
_entity.id
_entity.type
_entity.pdbx_description
1 polymer ?
#
loop_
_entity_poly.entity_id
_entity_poly.type
_entity_poly.pdbx_seq_one_letter_code
_entity_poly.pdbx_strand_id
1 'polypeptide(L)'
;MSTTPRPTPGSTPPYPSLTERRKAETRMEIARAAAALFVRQGLRATRAEDIARQAGIAPRTFYRYFATKEEAVAPLYAAGAQRWAEAVRTAPARLSVPQALEHAVEHTLLPGVGVSAASWEWVRTLIRLTDTSPALRRVWAEVGQTSEDALAEILARRLSSPTWAEPMREAAADGEAGTGGEAATGEEAATGEEAAAGEGEAVGEESVPAEAPVPVITPDLRFAAAVAGSAVRVAVKSWAATASPPAGPDGPAALALRNLRALDAFAWNGER
;
A
#
# COMPACT_ATOMS: atom_id res chain seq x y z
N MET A 1 34.94 33.84 -17.02
CA MET A 1 34.28 33.66 -15.70
C MET A 1 33.00 32.93 -15.92
N SER A 2 33.04 31.58 -15.75
CA SER A 2 31.86 30.71 -15.96
C SER A 2 31.09 30.58 -14.65
N THR A 3 29.88 31.09 -14.65
CA THR A 3 28.96 31.01 -13.50
C THR A 3 28.19 29.70 -13.60
N THR A 4 28.53 28.72 -12.76
CA THR A 4 27.76 27.49 -12.60
C THR A 4 26.43 27.79 -11.91
N PRO A 5 25.27 27.42 -12.45
CA PRO A 5 24.00 27.67 -11.80
C PRO A 5 23.89 26.83 -10.53
N ARG A 6 23.49 27.48 -9.43
CA ARG A 6 23.20 26.85 -8.13
C ARG A 6 21.92 26.01 -8.26
N PRO A 7 21.91 24.73 -7.81
CA PRO A 7 20.69 23.91 -7.86
C PRO A 7 19.60 24.50 -6.97
N THR A 8 18.40 24.59 -7.49
CA THR A 8 17.18 25.03 -6.78
C THR A 8 16.81 23.99 -5.70
N PRO A 9 16.54 24.40 -4.43
CA PRO A 9 16.07 23.48 -3.42
C PRO A 9 14.58 23.18 -3.66
N GLY A 10 14.21 21.93 -4.01
CA GLY A 10 12.81 21.55 -4.08
C GLY A 10 12.43 20.36 -4.95
N SER A 11 13.31 19.74 -5.70
CA SER A 11 12.95 18.51 -6.42
C SER A 11 13.58 17.29 -5.75
N THR A 12 12.80 16.54 -4.97
CA THR A 12 13.16 15.20 -4.56
C THR A 12 13.29 14.38 -5.83
N PRO A 13 14.45 13.74 -6.11
CA PRO A 13 14.62 12.94 -7.33
C PRO A 13 13.60 11.79 -7.31
N PRO A 14 13.00 11.43 -8.46
CA PRO A 14 11.94 10.40 -8.55
C PRO A 14 12.43 9.00 -8.17
N TYR A 15 13.72 8.80 -7.98
CA TYR A 15 14.33 7.53 -7.56
C TYR A 15 15.25 7.74 -6.37
N PRO A 16 15.25 6.81 -5.38
CA PRO A 16 16.18 6.85 -4.27
C PRO A 16 17.62 6.80 -4.77
N SER A 17 18.49 7.62 -4.17
CA SER A 17 19.91 7.65 -4.52
C SER A 17 20.57 6.27 -4.34
N LEU A 18 21.70 6.04 -5.02
CA LEU A 18 22.48 4.81 -4.85
C LEU A 18 22.85 4.57 -3.37
N THR A 19 23.14 5.64 -2.64
CA THR A 19 23.48 5.58 -1.21
C THR A 19 22.27 5.14 -0.38
N GLU A 20 21.08 5.67 -0.66
CA GLU A 20 19.85 5.25 0.04
C GLU A 20 19.47 3.81 -0.27
N ARG A 21 19.60 3.38 -1.52
CA ARG A 21 19.38 1.97 -1.90
C ARG A 21 20.33 1.04 -1.14
N ARG A 22 21.63 1.31 -1.11
CA ARG A 22 22.61 0.54 -0.35
C ARG A 22 22.32 0.53 1.15
N LYS A 23 21.88 1.67 1.69
CA LYS A 23 21.48 1.75 3.11
C LYS A 23 20.26 0.88 3.40
N ALA A 24 19.26 0.87 2.53
CA ALA A 24 18.08 0.02 2.65
C ALA A 24 18.43 -1.47 2.53
N GLU A 25 19.28 -1.85 1.60
CA GLU A 25 19.79 -3.22 1.43
C GLU A 25 20.51 -3.69 2.71
N THR A 26 21.44 -2.89 3.23
CA THR A 26 22.15 -3.22 4.48
C THR A 26 21.18 -3.35 5.66
N ARG A 27 20.18 -2.46 5.79
CA ARG A 27 19.15 -2.59 6.83
C ARG A 27 18.37 -3.89 6.71
N MET A 28 18.06 -4.31 5.50
CA MET A 28 17.35 -5.57 5.25
C MET A 28 18.20 -6.79 5.53
N GLU A 29 19.51 -6.77 5.24
CA GLU A 29 20.45 -7.84 5.59
C GLU A 29 20.57 -8.01 7.10
N ILE A 30 20.72 -6.90 7.84
CA ILE A 30 20.73 -6.91 9.32
C ILE A 30 19.39 -7.46 9.85
N ALA A 31 18.27 -7.06 9.26
CA ALA A 31 16.95 -7.52 9.68
C ALA A 31 16.75 -9.03 9.49
N ARG A 32 17.24 -9.58 8.38
CA ARG A 32 17.21 -11.04 8.13
C ARG A 32 18.09 -11.79 9.12
N ALA A 33 19.29 -11.27 9.42
CA ALA A 33 20.18 -11.85 10.42
C ALA A 33 19.54 -11.85 11.82
N ALA A 34 18.91 -10.74 12.22
CA ALA A 34 18.20 -10.62 13.49
C ALA A 34 17.03 -11.62 13.58
N ALA A 35 16.20 -11.68 12.55
CA ALA A 35 15.07 -12.60 12.49
C ALA A 35 15.52 -14.07 12.58
N ALA A 36 16.57 -14.45 11.85
CA ALA A 36 17.14 -15.80 11.90
C ALA A 36 17.61 -16.18 13.30
N LEU A 37 18.25 -15.26 14.01
CA LEU A 37 18.71 -15.47 15.38
C LEU A 37 17.53 -15.54 16.36
N PHE A 38 16.53 -14.66 16.22
CA PHE A 38 15.35 -14.67 17.08
C PHE A 38 14.54 -15.97 16.93
N VAL A 39 14.43 -16.50 15.72
CA VAL A 39 13.76 -17.79 15.46
C VAL A 39 14.56 -18.96 16.01
N ARG A 40 15.89 -18.97 15.82
CA ARG A 40 16.76 -20.11 16.18
C ARG A 40 17.02 -20.23 17.67
N GLN A 41 17.31 -19.13 18.37
CA GLN A 41 17.75 -19.14 19.76
C GLN A 41 16.89 -18.26 20.69
N GLY A 42 15.88 -17.58 20.14
CA GLY A 42 15.00 -16.70 20.88
C GLY A 42 15.54 -15.29 21.07
N LEU A 43 14.62 -14.36 21.33
CA LEU A 43 14.92 -12.94 21.49
C LEU A 43 15.86 -12.68 22.67
N ARG A 44 15.64 -13.33 23.82
CA ARG A 44 16.42 -13.07 25.05
C ARG A 44 17.87 -13.46 24.91
N ALA A 45 18.18 -14.59 24.27
CA ALA A 45 19.53 -15.10 24.08
C ALA A 45 20.32 -14.38 22.97
N THR A 46 19.65 -13.61 22.12
CA THR A 46 20.29 -12.90 21.01
C THR A 46 20.79 -11.53 21.45
N ARG A 47 22.05 -11.23 21.15
CA ARG A 47 22.68 -9.92 21.37
C ARG A 47 22.82 -9.17 20.05
N ALA A 48 22.95 -7.84 20.12
CA ALA A 48 23.20 -7.01 18.93
C ALA A 48 24.52 -7.37 18.24
N GLU A 49 25.54 -7.76 19.02
CA GLU A 49 26.84 -8.20 18.51
C GLU A 49 26.74 -9.51 17.72
N ASP A 50 25.83 -10.42 18.11
CA ASP A 50 25.59 -11.67 17.38
C ASP A 50 24.90 -11.38 16.04
N ILE A 51 23.94 -10.43 16.03
CA ILE A 51 23.29 -9.97 14.79
C ILE A 51 24.32 -9.32 13.87
N ALA A 52 25.16 -8.44 14.39
CA ALA A 52 26.21 -7.79 13.60
C ALA A 52 27.16 -8.83 12.97
N ARG A 53 27.62 -9.82 13.75
CA ARG A 53 28.47 -10.92 13.28
C ARG A 53 27.77 -11.75 12.21
N GLN A 54 26.50 -12.08 12.40
CA GLN A 54 25.70 -12.85 11.44
C GLN A 54 25.48 -12.08 10.13
N ALA A 55 25.37 -10.74 10.20
CA ALA A 55 25.23 -9.85 9.04
C ALA A 55 26.59 -9.47 8.41
N GLY A 56 27.72 -9.96 8.92
CA GLY A 56 29.05 -9.65 8.39
C GLY A 56 29.50 -8.20 8.61
N ILE A 57 28.99 -7.52 9.65
CA ILE A 57 29.30 -6.12 9.95
C ILE A 57 29.92 -5.97 11.36
N ALA A 58 30.63 -4.86 11.59
CA ALA A 58 31.10 -4.53 12.92
C ALA A 58 29.94 -4.12 13.85
N PRO A 59 30.01 -4.40 15.18
CA PRO A 59 28.98 -3.99 16.13
C PRO A 59 28.68 -2.49 16.11
N ARG A 60 29.71 -1.63 15.97
CA ARG A 60 29.52 -0.18 15.81
C ARG A 60 28.69 0.18 14.58
N THR A 61 28.82 -0.60 13.50
CA THR A 61 28.02 -0.43 12.29
C THR A 61 26.54 -0.78 12.55
N PHE A 62 26.27 -1.84 13.32
CA PHE A 62 24.91 -2.17 13.73
C PHE A 62 24.24 -0.99 14.44
N TYR A 63 24.87 -0.42 15.46
CA TYR A 63 24.32 0.70 16.24
C TYR A 63 24.17 2.01 15.44
N ARG A 64 24.80 2.14 14.30
CA ARG A 64 24.54 3.23 13.35
C ARG A 64 23.19 3.08 12.62
N TYR A 65 22.70 1.84 12.46
CA TYR A 65 21.45 1.52 11.77
C TYR A 65 20.26 1.34 12.70
N PHE A 66 20.49 0.80 13.89
CA PHE A 66 19.44 0.47 14.85
C PHE A 66 19.92 0.74 16.28
N ALA A 67 19.08 1.39 17.08
CA ALA A 67 19.40 1.66 18.48
C ALA A 67 19.28 0.39 19.33
N THR A 68 18.37 -0.52 18.99
CA THR A 68 18.13 -1.77 19.71
C THR A 68 18.08 -2.96 18.76
N LYS A 69 18.27 -4.17 19.32
CA LYS A 69 18.14 -5.41 18.55
C LYS A 69 16.70 -5.67 18.10
N GLU A 70 15.72 -5.19 18.85
CA GLU A 70 14.30 -5.29 18.53
C GLU A 70 13.93 -4.43 17.30
N GLU A 71 14.51 -3.25 17.17
CA GLU A 71 14.32 -2.40 15.98
C GLU A 71 14.88 -3.02 14.70
N ALA A 72 15.85 -3.92 14.84
CA ALA A 72 16.49 -4.55 13.68
C ALA A 72 15.51 -5.35 12.80
N VAL A 73 14.37 -5.81 13.31
CA VAL A 73 13.35 -6.53 12.50
C VAL A 73 12.31 -5.61 11.88
N ALA A 74 12.29 -4.31 12.20
CA ALA A 74 11.36 -3.34 11.62
C ALA A 74 11.32 -3.37 10.07
N PRO A 75 12.45 -3.48 9.33
CA PRO A 75 12.43 -3.57 7.88
C PRO A 75 11.64 -4.76 7.33
N LEU A 76 11.61 -5.90 8.04
CA LEU A 76 10.83 -7.07 7.62
C LEU A 76 9.33 -6.85 7.79
N TYR A 77 8.92 -6.23 8.89
CA TYR A 77 7.53 -5.84 9.10
C TYR A 77 7.08 -4.81 8.06
N ALA A 78 7.92 -3.79 7.83
CA ALA A 78 7.66 -2.76 6.83
C ALA A 78 7.55 -3.35 5.41
N ALA A 79 8.42 -4.28 5.03
CA ALA A 79 8.36 -4.94 3.72
C ALA A 79 7.06 -5.73 3.51
N GLY A 80 6.51 -6.34 4.56
CA GLY A 80 5.19 -6.99 4.50
C GLY A 80 4.07 -5.99 4.25
N ALA A 81 4.05 -4.91 5.03
CA ALA A 81 3.05 -3.85 4.92
C ALA A 81 3.14 -3.12 3.56
N GLN A 82 4.35 -2.83 3.09
CA GLN A 82 4.59 -2.19 1.78
C GLN A 82 4.09 -3.05 0.62
N ARG A 83 4.31 -4.38 0.66
CA ARG A 83 3.80 -5.28 -0.40
C ARG A 83 2.28 -5.24 -0.48
N TRP A 84 1.59 -5.23 0.66
CA TRP A 84 0.14 -5.13 0.69
C TRP A 84 -0.34 -3.76 0.16
N ALA A 85 0.25 -2.67 0.64
CA ALA A 85 -0.06 -1.32 0.16
C ALA A 85 0.19 -1.17 -1.36
N GLU A 86 1.30 -1.74 -1.86
CA GLU A 86 1.62 -1.75 -3.28
C GLU A 86 0.60 -2.56 -4.09
N ALA A 87 0.12 -3.69 -3.56
CA ALA A 87 -0.93 -4.47 -4.20
C ALA A 87 -2.27 -3.71 -4.27
N VAL A 88 -2.60 -2.90 -3.24
CA VAL A 88 -3.75 -1.97 -3.30
C VAL A 88 -3.53 -0.91 -4.39
N ARG A 89 -2.33 -0.33 -4.46
CA ARG A 89 -2.00 0.70 -5.45
C ARG A 89 -2.11 0.19 -6.89
N THR A 90 -1.66 -1.04 -7.14
CA THR A 90 -1.62 -1.67 -8.47
C THR A 90 -2.87 -2.47 -8.80
N ALA A 91 -3.82 -2.58 -7.89
CA ALA A 91 -5.11 -3.22 -8.14
C ALA A 91 -5.83 -2.55 -9.32
N PRO A 92 -6.54 -3.32 -10.19
CA PRO A 92 -7.25 -2.77 -11.34
C PRO A 92 -8.09 -1.53 -10.99
N ALA A 93 -8.03 -0.50 -11.81
CA ALA A 93 -8.69 0.78 -11.53
C ALA A 93 -10.21 0.65 -11.38
N ARG A 94 -10.83 -0.31 -12.08
CA ARG A 94 -12.28 -0.60 -12.00
C ARG A 94 -12.77 -1.14 -10.66
N LEU A 95 -11.85 -1.62 -9.80
CA LEU A 95 -12.22 -2.16 -8.50
C LEU A 95 -12.53 -1.03 -7.52
N SER A 96 -13.64 -1.15 -6.78
CA SER A 96 -13.94 -0.28 -5.65
C SER A 96 -12.86 -0.39 -4.56
N VAL A 97 -12.84 0.54 -3.59
CA VAL A 97 -11.86 0.48 -2.48
C VAL A 97 -11.91 -0.85 -1.73
N PRO A 98 -13.09 -1.38 -1.29
CA PRO A 98 -13.15 -2.69 -0.65
C PRO A 98 -12.59 -3.81 -1.54
N GLN A 99 -13.00 -3.85 -2.80
CA GLN A 99 -12.53 -4.85 -3.76
C GLN A 99 -11.01 -4.78 -3.99
N ALA A 100 -10.43 -3.57 -4.03
CA ALA A 100 -8.99 -3.40 -4.17
C ALA A 100 -8.23 -3.88 -2.91
N LEU A 101 -8.80 -3.67 -1.72
CA LEU A 101 -8.26 -4.18 -0.46
C LEU A 101 -8.29 -5.72 -0.41
N GLU A 102 -9.42 -6.33 -0.80
CA GLU A 102 -9.54 -7.80 -0.89
C GLU A 102 -8.57 -8.39 -1.92
N HIS A 103 -8.52 -7.80 -3.12
CA HIS A 103 -7.56 -8.17 -4.16
C HIS A 103 -6.12 -8.15 -3.64
N ALA A 104 -5.75 -7.11 -2.91
CA ALA A 104 -4.41 -6.99 -2.33
C ALA A 104 -4.13 -8.07 -1.28
N VAL A 105 -5.12 -8.46 -0.47
CA VAL A 105 -4.99 -9.58 0.49
C VAL A 105 -4.72 -10.89 -0.26
N GLU A 106 -5.47 -11.18 -1.31
CA GLU A 106 -5.30 -12.39 -2.13
C GLU A 106 -3.91 -12.44 -2.77
N HIS A 107 -3.38 -11.31 -3.25
CA HIS A 107 -2.09 -11.24 -3.90
C HIS A 107 -0.89 -11.23 -2.96
N THR A 108 -1.09 -10.98 -1.66
CA THR A 108 0.03 -10.84 -0.72
C THR A 108 0.05 -11.85 0.41
N LEU A 109 -1.12 -12.31 0.85
CA LEU A 109 -1.25 -13.20 2.00
C LEU A 109 -1.52 -14.67 1.64
N LEU A 110 -1.83 -14.98 0.38
CA LEU A 110 -1.93 -16.38 -0.06
C LEU A 110 -0.53 -16.99 -0.19
N PRO A 111 -0.31 -18.20 0.38
CA PRO A 111 0.94 -18.93 0.21
C PRO A 111 1.22 -19.23 -1.26
N GLY A 112 2.47 -19.02 -1.68
CA GLY A 112 2.90 -19.26 -3.06
C GLY A 112 2.70 -18.09 -4.03
N VAL A 113 1.90 -17.08 -3.68
CA VAL A 113 1.75 -15.87 -4.49
C VAL A 113 2.66 -14.76 -3.98
N GLY A 114 2.62 -14.45 -2.69
CA GLY A 114 3.41 -13.34 -2.11
C GLY A 114 4.53 -13.79 -1.18
N VAL A 115 4.37 -14.90 -0.46
CA VAL A 115 5.29 -15.38 0.57
C VAL A 115 5.42 -16.90 0.46
N SER A 116 6.65 -17.43 0.48
CA SER A 116 6.86 -18.88 0.49
C SER A 116 6.35 -19.52 1.78
N ALA A 117 5.97 -20.81 1.72
CA ALA A 117 5.50 -21.54 2.91
C ALA A 117 6.53 -21.52 4.06
N ALA A 118 7.82 -21.67 3.75
CA ALA A 118 8.89 -21.58 4.75
C ALA A 118 8.98 -20.19 5.39
N SER A 119 8.73 -19.13 4.63
CA SER A 119 8.75 -17.77 5.15
C SER A 119 7.59 -17.49 6.09
N TRP A 120 6.44 -18.18 5.94
CA TRP A 120 5.28 -18.04 6.84
C TRP A 120 5.58 -18.48 8.28
N GLU A 121 6.39 -19.52 8.48
CA GLU A 121 6.80 -19.92 9.84
C GLU A 121 7.68 -18.87 10.52
N TRP A 122 8.53 -18.20 9.75
CA TRP A 122 9.30 -17.06 10.25
C TRP A 122 8.40 -15.88 10.63
N VAL A 123 7.46 -15.54 9.76
CA VAL A 123 6.46 -14.49 10.02
C VAL A 123 5.69 -14.81 11.29
N ARG A 124 5.20 -16.05 11.44
CA ARG A 124 4.49 -16.51 12.64
C ARG A 124 5.33 -16.28 13.90
N THR A 125 6.57 -16.75 13.89
CA THR A 125 7.46 -16.62 15.04
C THR A 125 7.73 -15.17 15.40
N LEU A 126 8.03 -14.33 14.42
CA LEU A 126 8.29 -12.90 14.65
C LEU A 126 7.08 -12.16 15.20
N ILE A 127 5.88 -12.51 14.75
CA ILE A 127 4.64 -11.91 15.27
C ILE A 127 4.36 -12.38 16.69
N ARG A 128 4.50 -13.67 17.00
CA ARG A 128 4.35 -14.20 18.37
C ARG A 128 5.29 -13.52 19.37
N LEU A 129 6.50 -13.17 18.95
CA LEU A 129 7.45 -12.45 19.82
C LEU A 129 6.92 -11.07 20.24
N THR A 130 6.03 -10.46 19.47
CA THR A 130 5.39 -9.18 19.87
C THR A 130 4.51 -9.32 21.11
N ASP A 131 3.96 -10.51 21.38
CA ASP A 131 3.13 -10.76 22.57
C ASP A 131 3.95 -10.83 23.83
N THR A 132 5.19 -11.28 23.74
CA THR A 132 6.11 -11.48 24.88
C THR A 132 7.11 -10.34 25.07
N SER A 133 7.29 -9.46 24.09
CA SER A 133 8.22 -8.34 24.12
C SER A 133 7.52 -7.00 23.90
N PRO A 134 7.40 -6.13 24.92
CA PRO A 134 6.87 -4.79 24.77
C PRO A 134 7.63 -3.95 23.73
N ALA A 135 8.95 -4.13 23.62
CA ALA A 135 9.79 -3.42 22.65
C ALA A 135 9.43 -3.83 21.21
N LEU A 136 9.29 -5.14 20.92
CA LEU A 136 8.85 -5.61 19.60
C LEU A 136 7.42 -5.19 19.29
N ARG A 137 6.55 -5.17 20.30
CA ARG A 137 5.17 -4.67 20.13
C ARG A 137 5.14 -3.21 19.70
N ARG A 138 6.01 -2.37 20.27
CA ARG A 138 6.17 -0.97 19.87
C ARG A 138 6.65 -0.88 18.42
N VAL A 139 7.70 -1.60 18.06
CA VAL A 139 8.21 -1.64 16.68
C VAL A 139 7.12 -2.05 15.68
N TRP A 140 6.33 -3.09 16.01
CA TRP A 140 5.20 -3.52 15.20
C TRP A 140 4.12 -2.44 15.05
N ALA A 141 3.80 -1.72 16.13
CA ALA A 141 2.81 -0.65 16.12
C ALA A 141 3.28 0.56 15.29
N GLU A 142 4.54 0.97 15.43
CA GLU A 142 5.14 2.07 14.67
C GLU A 142 5.15 1.78 13.16
N VAL A 143 5.52 0.56 12.77
CA VAL A 143 5.44 0.13 11.37
C VAL A 143 4.00 0.13 10.87
N GLY A 144 3.05 -0.32 11.70
CA GLY A 144 1.63 -0.29 11.38
C GLY A 144 1.14 1.12 11.08
N GLN A 145 1.47 2.08 11.93
CA GLN A 145 1.07 3.48 11.76
C GLN A 145 1.66 4.10 10.49
N THR A 146 2.95 3.90 10.23
CA THR A 146 3.59 4.38 8.98
C THR A 146 2.92 3.76 7.74
N SER A 147 2.50 2.50 7.83
CA SER A 147 1.80 1.82 6.73
C SER A 147 0.38 2.37 6.52
N GLU A 148 -0.30 2.77 7.58
CA GLU A 148 -1.63 3.41 7.50
C GLU A 148 -1.55 4.76 6.78
N ASP A 149 -0.53 5.58 7.10
CA ASP A 149 -0.30 6.85 6.41
C ASP A 149 -0.05 6.63 4.91
N ALA A 150 0.81 5.68 4.55
CA ALA A 150 1.06 5.33 3.16
C ALA A 150 -0.20 4.81 2.43
N LEU A 151 -1.02 4.02 3.12
CA LEU A 151 -2.28 3.53 2.56
C LEU A 151 -3.27 4.66 2.34
N ALA A 152 -3.38 5.63 3.26
CA ALA A 152 -4.24 6.80 3.10
C ALA A 152 -3.88 7.60 1.83
N GLU A 153 -2.58 7.78 1.54
CA GLU A 153 -2.13 8.39 0.29
C GLU A 153 -2.52 7.59 -0.95
N ILE A 154 -2.39 6.25 -0.89
CA ILE A 154 -2.76 5.37 -1.99
C ILE A 154 -4.26 5.46 -2.25
N LEU A 155 -5.10 5.43 -1.21
CA LEU A 155 -6.54 5.56 -1.33
C LEU A 155 -6.93 6.92 -1.89
N ALA A 156 -6.31 8.01 -1.43
CA ALA A 156 -6.56 9.35 -1.93
C ALA A 156 -6.27 9.44 -3.45
N ARG A 157 -5.13 8.92 -3.90
CA ARG A 157 -4.77 8.90 -5.33
C ARG A 157 -5.74 8.04 -6.15
N ARG A 158 -6.13 6.89 -5.61
CA ARG A 158 -7.08 5.99 -6.28
C ARG A 158 -8.44 6.65 -6.49
N LEU A 159 -8.95 7.35 -5.48
CA LEU A 159 -10.22 8.07 -5.54
C LEU A 159 -10.18 9.35 -6.39
N SER A 160 -9.01 9.93 -6.58
CA SER A 160 -8.81 11.11 -7.45
C SER A 160 -8.62 10.75 -8.92
N SER A 161 -8.48 9.48 -9.29
CA SER A 161 -8.28 9.06 -10.68
C SER A 161 -9.59 9.04 -11.44
N PRO A 162 -9.70 9.68 -12.63
CA PRO A 162 -10.95 9.75 -13.43
C PRO A 162 -11.53 8.38 -13.78
N THR A 163 -10.66 7.38 -13.95
CA THR A 163 -11.00 6.03 -14.41
C THR A 163 -11.88 5.24 -13.43
N TRP A 164 -11.88 5.59 -12.14
CA TRP A 164 -12.73 4.90 -11.16
C TRP A 164 -14.14 5.52 -11.06
N ALA A 165 -14.29 6.80 -11.47
CA ALA A 165 -15.55 7.53 -11.41
C ALA A 165 -16.53 7.14 -12.55
N GLU A 166 -16.03 6.55 -13.64
CA GLU A 166 -16.87 6.13 -14.78
C GLU A 166 -17.88 5.02 -14.43
N PRO A 167 -17.50 3.92 -13.74
CA PRO A 167 -18.46 2.88 -13.39
C PRO A 167 -19.58 3.34 -12.44
N MET A 168 -19.30 4.32 -11.59
CA MET A 168 -20.31 4.88 -10.67
C MET A 168 -21.28 5.84 -11.38
N ARG A 169 -20.84 6.57 -12.42
CA ARG A 169 -21.73 7.41 -13.24
C ARG A 169 -22.63 6.55 -14.10
N GLU A 170 -22.15 5.44 -14.64
CA GLU A 170 -22.92 4.49 -15.43
C GLU A 170 -23.99 3.80 -14.58
N ALA A 171 -23.64 3.35 -13.36
CA ALA A 171 -24.59 2.77 -12.42
C ALA A 171 -25.62 3.77 -11.87
N ALA A 172 -25.27 5.05 -11.73
CA ALA A 172 -26.19 6.12 -11.35
C ALA A 172 -27.12 6.52 -12.49
N ALA A 173 -26.63 6.49 -13.73
CA ALA A 173 -27.42 6.78 -14.93
C ALA A 173 -28.46 5.68 -15.21
N ASP A 174 -28.12 4.41 -14.98
CA ASP A 174 -29.03 3.28 -15.11
C ASP A 174 -30.10 3.25 -14.01
N GLY A 175 -29.84 3.85 -12.85
CA GLY A 175 -30.82 3.98 -11.76
C GLY A 175 -31.88 5.05 -11.96
N GLU A 176 -31.62 6.08 -12.77
CA GLU A 176 -32.57 7.18 -13.06
C GLU A 176 -33.43 6.94 -14.30
N ALA A 177 -33.09 5.99 -15.17
CA ALA A 177 -33.81 5.70 -16.40
C ALA A 177 -35.12 4.88 -16.20
N GLY A 178 -35.51 4.59 -14.96
CA GLY A 178 -36.63 3.72 -14.61
C GLY A 178 -38.00 4.36 -14.34
N THR A 179 -38.19 5.69 -14.49
CA THR A 179 -39.50 6.30 -14.25
C THR A 179 -39.76 7.43 -15.24
N GLY A 180 -40.56 7.17 -16.28
CA GLY A 180 -41.16 8.22 -17.10
C GLY A 180 -41.41 7.77 -18.51
N GLY A 181 -42.65 7.27 -18.74
CA GLY A 181 -43.09 6.81 -20.03
C GLY A 181 -43.63 7.91 -20.96
N GLU A 182 -43.76 7.51 -22.20
CA GLU A 182 -44.71 7.90 -23.24
C GLU A 182 -44.63 9.24 -23.98
N ALA A 183 -44.46 9.06 -25.27
CA ALA A 183 -45.12 9.67 -26.42
C ALA A 183 -44.65 11.06 -26.90
N ALA A 184 -44.14 11.16 -28.09
CA ALA A 184 -44.86 11.56 -29.31
C ALA A 184 -43.92 11.90 -30.48
N THR A 185 -44.26 11.34 -31.58
CA THR A 185 -43.98 11.60 -32.99
C THR A 185 -43.72 13.05 -33.42
N GLY A 186 -42.76 13.24 -34.36
CA GLY A 186 -42.61 14.48 -35.13
C GLY A 186 -41.43 14.41 -36.09
N GLU A 187 -41.75 14.10 -37.33
CA GLU A 187 -41.00 14.15 -38.57
C GLU A 187 -40.58 15.59 -38.89
N GLU A 188 -39.40 15.86 -39.42
CA GLU A 188 -39.19 16.47 -40.74
C GLU A 188 -37.71 16.82 -41.01
N ALA A 189 -37.40 16.64 -42.26
CA ALA A 189 -36.16 16.80 -42.96
C ALA A 189 -35.77 18.27 -43.23
N ALA A 190 -34.50 18.51 -43.49
CA ALA A 190 -33.97 19.09 -44.74
C ALA A 190 -32.60 19.74 -44.62
N THR A 191 -31.71 19.25 -45.47
CA THR A 191 -30.79 19.97 -46.39
C THR A 191 -29.94 21.11 -45.87
N GLY A 192 -28.61 20.94 -45.84
CA GLY A 192 -27.74 21.32 -46.97
C GLY A 192 -27.06 22.67 -46.72
N GLU A 193 -25.75 22.74 -46.68
CA GLU A 193 -24.93 23.51 -47.61
C GLU A 193 -23.46 23.60 -47.16
N GLU A 194 -22.58 23.36 -48.11
CA GLU A 194 -21.13 23.52 -48.06
C GLU A 194 -20.75 25.00 -47.96
N ALA A 195 -19.63 25.28 -47.25
CA ALA A 195 -18.68 26.32 -47.65
C ALA A 195 -17.34 26.22 -46.89
N ALA A 196 -16.34 25.76 -47.56
CA ALA A 196 -15.02 26.34 -47.85
C ALA A 196 -14.16 26.95 -46.72
N ALA A 197 -13.00 26.29 -46.56
CA ALA A 197 -11.64 26.79 -46.48
C ALA A 197 -11.31 28.04 -45.63
N GLY A 198 -10.50 27.80 -44.64
CA GLY A 198 -9.67 28.82 -43.98
C GLY A 198 -8.48 28.15 -43.34
N GLU A 199 -7.34 28.11 -44.08
CA GLU A 199 -6.05 27.74 -43.58
C GLU A 199 -5.61 28.80 -42.53
N GLY A 200 -5.62 28.43 -41.27
CA GLY A 200 -5.03 29.16 -40.18
C GLY A 200 -3.99 28.30 -39.52
N GLU A 201 -2.73 28.57 -39.80
CA GLU A 201 -1.55 28.01 -39.18
C GLU A 201 -1.54 28.38 -37.68
N ALA A 202 -2.11 27.54 -36.83
CA ALA A 202 -2.04 27.67 -35.39
C ALA A 202 -0.70 27.13 -34.92
N VAL A 203 0.18 28.07 -34.57
CA VAL A 203 1.38 27.81 -33.77
C VAL A 203 0.96 27.03 -32.55
N GLY A 204 1.41 25.78 -32.48
CA GLY A 204 1.15 24.89 -31.32
C GLY A 204 1.78 25.48 -30.07
N GLU A 205 0.95 26.02 -29.20
CA GLU A 205 1.29 26.18 -27.79
C GLU A 205 1.51 24.76 -27.24
N GLU A 206 2.77 24.44 -26.99
CA GLU A 206 3.19 23.24 -26.29
C GLU A 206 2.57 23.28 -24.89
N SER A 207 1.41 22.66 -24.74
CA SER A 207 0.71 22.55 -23.45
C SER A 207 1.61 21.79 -22.49
N VAL A 208 2.23 22.51 -21.58
CA VAL A 208 2.90 21.96 -20.41
C VAL A 208 1.86 21.04 -19.73
N PRO A 209 2.15 19.72 -19.57
CA PRO A 209 1.19 18.83 -18.92
C PRO A 209 0.88 19.39 -17.53
N ALA A 210 -0.38 19.70 -17.29
CA ALA A 210 -0.85 20.19 -16.00
C ALA A 210 -0.44 19.17 -14.94
N GLU A 211 0.37 19.59 -13.97
CA GLU A 211 0.81 18.79 -12.85
C GLU A 211 -0.45 18.24 -12.16
N ALA A 212 -0.58 16.90 -12.13
CA ALA A 212 -1.76 16.27 -11.57
C ALA A 212 -1.97 16.76 -10.14
N PRO A 213 -3.18 17.18 -9.76
CA PRO A 213 -3.44 17.75 -8.44
C PRO A 213 -3.00 16.77 -7.35
N VAL A 214 -2.23 17.29 -6.38
CA VAL A 214 -1.80 16.49 -5.23
C VAL A 214 -3.06 16.01 -4.49
N PRO A 215 -3.25 14.71 -4.32
CA PRO A 215 -4.46 14.18 -3.73
C PRO A 215 -4.59 14.65 -2.28
N VAL A 216 -5.76 15.19 -1.91
CA VAL A 216 -6.04 15.64 -0.55
C VAL A 216 -6.38 14.44 0.32
N ILE A 217 -5.60 14.20 1.37
CA ILE A 217 -5.87 13.15 2.35
C ILE A 217 -6.84 13.70 3.40
N THR A 218 -8.11 13.30 3.30
CA THR A 218 -9.15 13.68 4.26
C THR A 218 -9.06 12.90 5.58
N PRO A 219 -9.66 13.37 6.69
CA PRO A 219 -9.77 12.60 7.93
C PRO A 219 -10.44 11.23 7.72
N ASP A 220 -11.47 11.15 6.86
CA ASP A 220 -12.18 9.90 6.57
C ASP A 220 -11.29 8.90 5.85
N LEU A 221 -10.44 9.35 4.92
CA LEU A 221 -9.45 8.47 4.26
C LEU A 221 -8.39 7.96 5.22
N ARG A 222 -7.94 8.80 6.18
CA ARG A 222 -7.04 8.33 7.25
C ARG A 222 -7.70 7.26 8.10
N PHE A 223 -8.96 7.48 8.46
CA PHE A 223 -9.74 6.51 9.24
C PHE A 223 -9.96 5.22 8.45
N ALA A 224 -10.34 5.29 7.18
CA ALA A 224 -10.49 4.12 6.30
C ALA A 224 -9.19 3.32 6.19
N ALA A 225 -8.06 3.99 6.00
CA ALA A 225 -6.74 3.35 5.95
C ALA A 225 -6.38 2.65 7.28
N ALA A 226 -6.65 3.29 8.42
CA ALA A 226 -6.42 2.72 9.74
C ALA A 226 -7.29 1.49 9.98
N VAL A 227 -8.57 1.54 9.60
CA VAL A 227 -9.52 0.40 9.71
C VAL A 227 -9.05 -0.76 8.85
N ALA A 228 -8.73 -0.52 7.57
CA ALA A 228 -8.24 -1.54 6.66
C ALA A 228 -6.92 -2.16 7.14
N GLY A 229 -5.95 -1.33 7.53
CA GLY A 229 -4.68 -1.78 8.09
C GLY A 229 -4.86 -2.62 9.36
N SER A 230 -5.77 -2.21 10.24
CA SER A 230 -6.11 -2.95 11.46
C SER A 230 -6.77 -4.29 11.14
N ALA A 231 -7.69 -4.35 10.18
CA ALA A 231 -8.37 -5.59 9.76
C ALA A 231 -7.35 -6.65 9.33
N VAL A 232 -6.36 -6.26 8.52
CA VAL A 232 -5.28 -7.16 8.06
C VAL A 232 -4.32 -7.52 9.20
N ARG A 233 -3.88 -6.55 10.00
CA ARG A 233 -2.95 -6.81 11.12
C ARG A 233 -3.56 -7.75 12.17
N VAL A 234 -4.82 -7.56 12.52
CA VAL A 234 -5.55 -8.43 13.45
C VAL A 234 -5.65 -9.84 12.90
N ALA A 235 -5.96 -10.01 11.61
CA ALA A 235 -6.03 -11.32 10.96
C ALA A 235 -4.69 -12.07 11.03
N VAL A 236 -3.60 -11.41 10.64
CA VAL A 236 -2.25 -12.01 10.66
C VAL A 236 -1.82 -12.33 12.09
N LYS A 237 -2.12 -11.47 13.05
CA LYS A 237 -1.82 -11.70 14.47
C LYS A 237 -2.64 -12.86 15.05
N SER A 238 -3.94 -12.92 14.75
CA SER A 238 -4.83 -13.99 15.20
C SER A 238 -4.38 -15.33 14.62
N TRP A 239 -4.05 -15.39 13.33
CA TRP A 239 -3.46 -16.57 12.72
C TRP A 239 -2.15 -16.99 13.40
N ALA A 240 -1.24 -16.05 13.63
CA ALA A 240 0.06 -16.33 14.24
C ALA A 240 -0.09 -16.93 15.65
N ALA A 241 -1.14 -16.61 16.39
CA ALA A 241 -1.42 -17.19 17.72
C ALA A 241 -1.85 -18.66 17.65
N THR A 242 -2.29 -19.16 16.49
CA THR A 242 -2.76 -20.55 16.29
C THR A 242 -1.68 -21.45 15.69
N ALA A 243 -1.98 -22.76 15.60
CA ALA A 243 -1.19 -23.72 14.86
C ALA A 243 -1.72 -23.95 13.42
N SER A 244 -2.75 -23.21 13.00
CA SER A 244 -3.37 -23.35 11.68
C SER A 244 -2.36 -23.13 10.56
N PRO A 245 -2.42 -23.88 9.46
CA PRO A 245 -1.54 -23.65 8.32
C PRO A 245 -1.75 -22.27 7.71
N PRO A 246 -0.78 -21.71 6.98
CA PRO A 246 -0.94 -20.42 6.32
C PRO A 246 -1.95 -20.46 5.17
N ALA A 247 -2.24 -21.64 4.63
CA ALA A 247 -3.30 -21.85 3.64
C ALA A 247 -4.59 -22.35 4.28
N GLY A 248 -5.73 -22.15 3.60
CA GLY A 248 -7.04 -22.65 4.04
C GLY A 248 -7.87 -21.62 4.83
N PRO A 249 -9.03 -22.07 5.39
CA PRO A 249 -10.05 -21.16 5.93
C PRO A 249 -9.62 -20.41 7.19
N ASP A 250 -8.64 -20.92 7.92
CA ASP A 250 -8.08 -20.27 9.12
C ASP A 250 -6.70 -19.67 8.86
N GLY A 251 -6.28 -19.58 7.61
CA GLY A 251 -5.05 -18.90 7.20
C GLY A 251 -5.16 -17.38 7.25
N PRO A 252 -4.04 -16.64 7.22
CA PRO A 252 -4.02 -15.19 7.37
C PRO A 252 -4.83 -14.48 6.28
N ALA A 253 -4.82 -14.97 5.03
CA ALA A 253 -5.61 -14.41 3.93
C ALA A 253 -7.11 -14.55 4.20
N ALA A 254 -7.59 -15.76 4.54
CA ALA A 254 -9.00 -16.01 4.80
C ALA A 254 -9.51 -15.18 6.00
N LEU A 255 -8.71 -15.05 7.04
CA LEU A 255 -9.04 -14.21 8.20
C LEU A 255 -9.10 -12.73 7.81
N ALA A 256 -8.17 -12.25 7.00
CA ALA A 256 -8.14 -10.86 6.55
C ALA A 256 -9.35 -10.53 5.65
N LEU A 257 -9.68 -11.40 4.69
CA LEU A 257 -10.88 -11.26 3.86
C LEU A 257 -12.16 -11.25 4.70
N ARG A 258 -12.27 -12.13 5.69
CA ARG A 258 -13.42 -12.15 6.61
C ARG A 258 -13.56 -10.84 7.38
N ASN A 259 -12.45 -10.29 7.87
CA ASN A 259 -12.45 -9.02 8.59
C ASN A 259 -12.84 -7.84 7.68
N LEU A 260 -12.34 -7.80 6.43
CA LEU A 260 -12.69 -6.76 5.47
C LEU A 260 -14.17 -6.84 5.07
N ARG A 261 -14.71 -8.03 4.80
CA ARG A 261 -16.12 -8.24 4.46
C ARG A 261 -17.07 -7.93 5.62
N ALA A 262 -16.64 -8.09 6.86
CA ALA A 262 -17.42 -7.63 8.01
C ALA A 262 -17.60 -6.11 8.06
N LEU A 263 -16.86 -5.38 7.23
CA LEU A 263 -16.90 -3.93 7.08
C LEU A 263 -17.58 -3.49 5.76
N ASP A 264 -18.39 -4.34 5.12
CA ASP A 264 -19.05 -4.01 3.83
C ASP A 264 -19.92 -2.76 3.90
N ALA A 265 -20.56 -2.50 5.05
CA ALA A 265 -21.35 -1.29 5.30
C ALA A 265 -20.52 -0.06 5.70
N PHE A 266 -19.19 -0.17 5.74
CA PHE A 266 -18.32 0.94 6.10
C PHE A 266 -18.16 1.92 4.93
N ALA A 267 -18.26 3.23 5.23
CA ALA A 267 -18.11 4.29 4.23
C ALA A 267 -16.64 4.50 3.81
N TRP A 268 -16.14 3.64 2.92
CA TRP A 268 -14.75 3.65 2.47
C TRP A 268 -14.34 4.92 1.71
N ASN A 269 -15.29 5.61 1.10
CA ASN A 269 -15.06 6.79 0.25
C ASN A 269 -15.31 8.10 0.98
N GLY A 270 -15.69 8.08 2.26
CA GLY A 270 -16.06 9.29 3.03
C GLY A 270 -17.42 9.87 2.65
N GLU A 271 -18.22 9.18 1.83
CA GLU A 271 -19.58 9.57 1.49
C GLU A 271 -20.53 9.09 2.59
N ARG A 272 -21.18 10.04 3.25
CA ARG A 272 -22.33 9.82 4.16
C ARG A 272 -23.55 10.54 3.63
#